data_73e32c8ec80061325f6fac8fe7fabcae
#
_entry.id   73e32c8ec80061325f6fac8fe7fabcae
#
_cell.length_a   1.000
_cell.length_b   1.000
_cell.length_c   1.000
_cell.angle_alpha   90.00
_cell.angle_beta   90.00
_cell.angle_gamma   90.00
#
_symmetry.space_group_name_H-M   'P 1'
#
loop_
_entity.id
_entity.type
_entity.pdbx_description
1 polymer ?
#
loop_
_entity_poly.entity_id
_entity_poly.type
_entity_poly.pdbx_seq_one_letter_code
_entity_poly.pdbx_strand_id
1 'polypeptide(L)'
;MIAAARVPGEQTGVQSIVMALSILEYLARQQDPVGVASIAAALGITKSRVYRHLRTLLDRGYIYQPGSFEKYQIGSRLVSLSHAVAENFHLANIGGAAITQLRDALGHFTVLSERDREGMRVVATRAGKSMLEVQVKQGSLLPYHASAQGKLCLAFGEAALLDQVCRCKL
;
A
#
# COMPACT_ATOMS: atom_id res chain seq x y z
N MET A 1 -13.91 10.18 -2.73
CA MET A 1 -14.41 9.70 -1.44
C MET A 1 -14.74 8.21 -1.62
N ILE A 2 -13.76 7.31 -1.44
CA ILE A 2 -13.97 5.87 -1.57
C ILE A 2 -13.84 5.31 -0.17
N ALA A 3 -14.98 4.90 0.38
CA ALA A 3 -15.07 4.26 1.68
C ALA A 3 -14.35 2.89 1.60
N ALA A 4 -13.44 2.65 2.55
CA ALA A 4 -12.83 1.35 2.74
C ALA A 4 -13.95 0.35 3.08
N ALA A 5 -14.24 -0.58 2.18
CA ALA A 5 -15.17 -1.67 2.40
C ALA A 5 -14.63 -2.57 3.52
N ARG A 6 -15.32 -2.56 4.66
CA ARG A 6 -15.15 -3.56 5.72
C ARG A 6 -15.66 -4.89 5.18
N VAL A 7 -14.78 -5.86 5.03
CA VAL A 7 -15.17 -7.26 4.85
C VAL A 7 -15.48 -7.83 6.24
N PRO A 8 -16.71 -8.30 6.50
CA PRO A 8 -17.02 -9.04 7.73
C PRO A 8 -16.60 -10.50 7.50
N GLY A 9 -15.49 -10.91 8.07
CA GLY A 9 -15.02 -12.29 8.05
C GLY A 9 -13.88 -12.44 9.04
N GLU A 10 -14.10 -13.26 10.05
CA GLU A 10 -13.21 -13.78 11.10
C GLU A 10 -11.87 -13.06 11.28
N GLN A 11 -11.76 -12.30 12.36
CA GLN A 11 -10.50 -11.70 12.81
C GLN A 11 -9.54 -12.79 13.31
N THR A 12 -9.00 -13.58 12.40
CA THR A 12 -7.90 -14.50 12.65
C THR A 12 -6.60 -13.69 12.70
N GLY A 13 -6.24 -13.20 13.88
CA GLY A 13 -4.99 -12.46 14.07
C GLY A 13 -4.91 -11.82 15.44
N VAL A 14 -3.68 -11.51 15.86
CA VAL A 14 -3.44 -10.79 17.13
C VAL A 14 -3.93 -9.35 16.97
N GLN A 15 -5.06 -9.03 17.59
CA GLN A 15 -5.74 -7.72 17.45
C GLN A 15 -4.82 -6.51 17.70
N SER A 16 -3.84 -6.63 18.60
CA SER A 16 -2.87 -5.57 18.85
C SER A 16 -1.96 -5.29 17.65
N ILE A 17 -1.58 -6.32 16.90
CA ILE A 17 -0.77 -6.17 15.69
C ILE A 17 -1.61 -5.52 14.58
N VAL A 18 -2.81 -6.02 14.34
CA VAL A 18 -3.73 -5.46 13.36
C VAL A 18 -3.96 -3.97 13.62
N MET A 19 -4.18 -3.60 14.88
CA MET A 19 -4.40 -2.21 15.28
C MET A 19 -3.17 -1.33 15.06
N ALA A 20 -1.98 -1.82 15.42
CA ALA A 20 -0.74 -1.08 15.21
C ALA A 20 -0.49 -0.83 13.71
N LEU A 21 -0.70 -1.82 12.87
CA LEU A 21 -0.59 -1.69 11.41
C LEU A 21 -1.62 -0.70 10.85
N SER A 22 -2.88 -0.79 11.28
CA SER A 22 -3.93 0.16 10.85
C SER A 22 -3.60 1.61 11.21
N ILE A 23 -3.01 1.84 12.38
CA ILE A 23 -2.55 3.18 12.79
C ILE A 23 -1.43 3.67 11.86
N LEU A 24 -0.43 2.82 11.55
CA LEU A 24 0.66 3.18 10.65
C LEU A 24 0.14 3.48 9.23
N GLU A 25 -0.74 2.64 8.70
CA GLU A 25 -1.36 2.85 7.38
C GLU A 25 -2.19 4.13 7.31
N TYR A 26 -2.92 4.44 8.38
CA TYR A 26 -3.68 5.69 8.47
C TYR A 26 -2.74 6.90 8.46
N LEU A 27 -1.70 6.90 9.31
CA LEU A 27 -0.74 7.99 9.41
C LEU A 27 0.06 8.18 8.11
N ALA A 28 0.41 7.09 7.41
CA ALA A 28 1.16 7.15 6.16
C ALA A 28 0.39 7.85 5.02
N ARG A 29 -0.93 7.95 5.11
CA ARG A 29 -1.78 8.65 4.13
C ARG A 29 -1.99 10.13 4.45
N GLN A 30 -1.55 10.59 5.63
CA GLN A 30 -1.73 11.97 6.06
C GLN A 30 -0.51 12.81 5.64
N GLN A 31 -0.76 14.02 5.18
CA GLN A 31 0.30 14.99 4.88
C GLN A 31 0.73 15.74 6.14
N ASP A 32 -0.22 16.01 7.04
CA ASP A 32 -0.01 16.76 8.27
C ASP A 32 -0.01 15.85 9.51
N PRO A 33 0.66 16.27 10.61
CA PRO A 33 0.63 15.55 11.87
C PRO A 33 -0.78 15.44 12.47
N VAL A 34 -1.16 14.25 12.93
CA VAL A 34 -2.52 13.90 13.34
C VAL A 34 -2.62 13.65 14.84
N GLY A 35 -3.65 14.19 15.48
CA GLY A 35 -3.95 13.98 16.90
C GLY A 35 -4.65 12.65 17.19
N VAL A 36 -4.56 12.19 18.45
CA VAL A 36 -5.18 10.92 18.93
C VAL A 36 -6.68 10.86 18.64
N ALA A 37 -7.39 11.99 18.75
CA ALA A 37 -8.85 12.04 18.53
C ALA A 37 -9.22 11.70 17.08
N SER A 38 -8.47 12.24 16.11
CA SER A 38 -8.69 11.97 14.68
C SER A 38 -8.37 10.51 14.31
N ILE A 39 -7.30 9.95 14.87
CA ILE A 39 -6.94 8.53 14.69
C ILE A 39 -8.05 7.64 15.27
N ALA A 40 -8.52 7.94 16.48
CA ALA A 40 -9.58 7.19 17.17
C ALA A 40 -10.89 7.19 16.35
N ALA A 41 -11.29 8.36 15.85
CA ALA A 41 -12.47 8.53 15.01
C ALA A 41 -12.35 7.76 13.69
N ALA A 42 -11.21 7.87 13.01
CA ALA A 42 -10.98 7.22 11.72
C ALA A 42 -10.98 5.68 11.81
N LEU A 43 -10.48 5.13 12.92
CA LEU A 43 -10.38 3.68 13.12
C LEU A 43 -11.56 3.09 13.91
N GLY A 44 -12.47 3.92 14.41
CA GLY A 44 -13.65 3.48 15.20
C GLY A 44 -13.29 2.86 16.55
N ILE A 45 -12.25 3.35 17.22
CA ILE A 45 -11.76 2.83 18.51
C ILE A 45 -11.59 3.93 19.55
N THR A 46 -11.45 3.54 20.81
CA THR A 46 -11.31 4.50 21.93
C THR A 46 -9.93 5.17 21.92
N LYS A 47 -9.85 6.44 22.35
CA LYS A 47 -8.60 7.20 22.48
C LYS A 47 -7.58 6.48 23.35
N SER A 48 -7.99 5.87 24.45
CA SER A 48 -7.10 5.13 25.37
C SER A 48 -6.44 3.94 24.68
N ARG A 49 -7.18 3.25 23.80
CA ARG A 49 -6.66 2.13 23.02
C ARG A 49 -5.64 2.61 21.95
N VAL A 50 -5.96 3.69 21.25
CA VAL A 50 -5.00 4.34 20.31
C VAL A 50 -3.73 4.74 21.03
N TYR A 51 -3.85 5.46 22.16
CA TYR A 51 -2.72 5.98 22.91
C TYR A 51 -1.71 4.90 23.30
N ARG A 52 -2.17 3.73 23.74
CA ARG A 52 -1.32 2.60 24.12
C ARG A 52 -0.50 2.08 22.94
N HIS A 53 -1.10 2.01 21.74
CA HIS A 53 -0.37 1.60 20.52
C HIS A 53 0.60 2.68 20.05
N LEU A 54 0.18 3.95 20.07
CA LEU A 54 1.04 5.08 19.69
C LEU A 54 2.30 5.14 20.56
N ARG A 55 2.17 4.91 21.85
CA ARG A 55 3.33 4.87 22.76
C ARG A 55 4.34 3.82 22.32
N THR A 56 3.90 2.60 22.04
CA THR A 56 4.78 1.52 21.56
C THR A 56 5.42 1.87 20.22
N LEU A 57 4.67 2.44 19.28
CA LEU A 57 5.19 2.83 17.97
C LEU A 57 6.18 3.99 18.07
N LEU A 58 5.96 4.93 18.98
CA LEU A 58 6.85 6.04 19.28
C LEU A 58 8.17 5.52 19.88
N ASP A 59 8.10 4.68 20.93
CA ASP A 59 9.27 4.07 21.59
C ASP A 59 10.12 3.26 20.59
N ARG A 60 9.51 2.70 19.56
CA ARG A 60 10.16 1.96 18.48
C ARG A 60 10.61 2.82 17.29
N GLY A 61 10.30 4.12 17.27
CA GLY A 61 10.69 5.04 16.21
C GLY A 61 9.92 4.88 14.90
N TYR A 62 8.80 4.13 14.88
CA TYR A 62 7.94 4.01 13.72
C TYR A 62 7.08 5.25 13.47
N ILE A 63 6.84 6.02 14.52
CA ILE A 63 6.19 7.33 14.49
C ILE A 63 7.00 8.31 15.33
N TYR A 64 6.78 9.61 15.14
CA TYR A 64 7.33 10.66 15.97
C TYR A 64 6.31 11.76 16.22
N GLN A 65 6.60 12.62 17.21
CA GLN A 65 5.82 13.83 17.50
C GLN A 65 6.61 15.06 17.05
N PRO A 66 6.16 15.78 16.01
CA PRO A 66 6.78 17.05 15.64
C PRO A 66 6.36 18.14 16.62
N GLY A 67 7.29 18.69 17.38
CA GLY A 67 7.07 19.79 18.32
C GLY A 67 6.38 19.40 19.62
N SER A 68 5.79 20.41 20.31
CA SER A 68 5.18 20.27 21.64
C SER A 68 3.70 19.83 21.64
N PHE A 69 3.14 19.49 20.49
CA PHE A 69 1.74 19.13 20.36
C PHE A 69 1.58 17.60 20.33
N GLU A 70 0.51 17.08 20.96
CA GLU A 70 0.12 15.65 20.96
C GLU A 70 -0.36 15.19 19.57
N LYS A 71 0.45 15.48 18.54
CA LYS A 71 0.22 15.06 17.17
C LYS A 71 1.31 14.08 16.74
N TYR A 72 0.96 13.14 15.87
CA TYR A 72 1.82 12.04 15.44
C TYR A 72 1.98 12.03 13.94
N GLN A 73 3.16 11.64 13.49
CA GLN A 73 3.53 11.49 12.09
C GLN A 73 4.42 10.26 11.91
N ILE A 74 4.51 9.75 10.70
CA ILE A 74 5.37 8.60 10.35
C ILE A 74 6.83 8.90 10.64
N GLY A 75 7.49 8.00 11.36
CA GLY A 75 8.91 8.09 11.72
C GLY A 75 9.86 7.53 10.66
N SER A 76 11.11 7.94 10.74
CA SER A 76 12.18 7.56 9.80
C SER A 76 12.44 6.05 9.74
N ARG A 77 12.09 5.30 10.79
CA ARG A 77 12.28 3.84 10.81
C ARG A 77 11.48 3.11 9.74
N LEU A 78 10.28 3.61 9.38
CA LEU A 78 9.52 3.06 8.25
C LEU A 78 10.19 3.36 6.91
N VAL A 79 10.82 4.52 6.77
CA VAL A 79 11.60 4.86 5.57
C VAL A 79 12.78 3.90 5.43
N SER A 80 13.54 3.68 6.52
CA SER A 80 14.67 2.72 6.52
C SER A 80 14.21 1.30 6.20
N LEU A 81 13.06 0.86 6.76
CA LEU A 81 12.49 -0.44 6.47
C LEU A 81 12.09 -0.57 4.99
N SER A 82 11.50 0.47 4.41
CA SER A 82 11.12 0.48 2.99
C SER A 82 12.34 0.36 2.07
N HIS A 83 13.45 1.02 2.39
CA HIS A 83 14.70 0.88 1.65
C HIS A 83 15.27 -0.54 1.74
N ALA A 84 15.35 -1.10 2.94
CA ALA A 84 15.82 -2.47 3.15
C ALA A 84 14.97 -3.51 2.40
N VAL A 85 13.64 -3.31 2.37
CA VAL A 85 12.74 -4.15 1.57
C VAL A 85 13.00 -3.96 0.09
N ALA A 86 13.14 -2.73 -0.39
CA ALA A 86 13.37 -2.43 -1.81
C ALA A 86 14.70 -3.01 -2.32
N GLU A 87 15.76 -2.97 -1.51
CA GLU A 87 17.07 -3.57 -1.83
C GLU A 87 16.99 -5.09 -2.00
N ASN A 88 16.15 -5.75 -1.21
CA ASN A 88 15.96 -7.21 -1.22
C ASN A 88 14.82 -7.67 -2.16
N PHE A 89 14.13 -6.75 -2.83
CA PHE A 89 12.99 -7.08 -3.67
C PHE A 89 13.46 -7.50 -5.07
N HIS A 90 13.75 -8.80 -5.24
CA HIS A 90 14.30 -9.38 -6.47
C HIS A 90 13.47 -9.07 -7.72
N LEU A 91 12.13 -8.98 -7.63
CA LEU A 91 11.29 -8.74 -8.80
C LEU A 91 11.55 -7.36 -9.42
N ALA A 92 11.65 -6.30 -8.61
CA ALA A 92 11.96 -4.95 -9.11
C ALA A 92 13.36 -4.88 -9.76
N ASN A 93 14.33 -5.61 -9.21
CA ASN A 93 15.69 -5.68 -9.72
C ASN A 93 15.77 -6.48 -11.03
N ILE A 94 15.15 -7.66 -11.07
CA ILE A 94 15.14 -8.54 -12.27
C ILE A 94 14.29 -7.90 -13.38
N GLY A 95 13.10 -7.41 -13.05
CA GLY A 95 12.16 -6.83 -14.01
C GLY A 95 12.52 -5.41 -14.47
N GLY A 96 13.38 -4.71 -13.73
CA GLY A 96 13.74 -3.32 -14.01
C GLY A 96 14.37 -3.11 -15.39
N ALA A 97 15.25 -4.02 -15.80
CA ALA A 97 15.85 -4.02 -17.14
C ALA A 97 14.80 -4.27 -18.23
N ALA A 98 13.91 -5.24 -18.02
CA ALA A 98 12.86 -5.59 -18.98
C ALA A 98 11.87 -4.44 -19.22
N ILE A 99 11.38 -3.78 -18.15
CA ILE A 99 10.48 -2.63 -18.32
C ILE A 99 11.18 -1.41 -18.92
N THR A 100 12.50 -1.28 -18.73
CA THR A 100 13.27 -0.20 -19.37
C THR A 100 13.40 -0.47 -20.88
N GLN A 101 13.74 -1.69 -21.28
CA GLN A 101 13.78 -2.09 -22.69
C GLN A 101 12.41 -1.92 -23.37
N LEU A 102 11.34 -2.34 -22.70
CA LEU A 102 9.98 -2.19 -23.20
C LEU A 102 9.59 -0.71 -23.38
N ARG A 103 9.93 0.15 -22.41
CA ARG A 103 9.73 1.59 -22.49
C ARG A 103 10.50 2.18 -23.68
N ASP A 104 11.76 1.77 -23.86
CA ASP A 104 12.60 2.30 -24.95
C ASP A 104 12.09 1.88 -26.32
N ALA A 105 11.56 0.67 -26.46
CA ALA A 105 10.99 0.15 -27.70
C ALA A 105 9.65 0.80 -28.06
N LEU A 106 8.77 1.02 -27.07
CA LEU A 106 7.40 1.49 -27.30
C LEU A 106 7.24 3.00 -27.10
N GLY A 107 8.13 3.65 -26.36
CA GLY A 107 8.02 5.07 -25.99
C GLY A 107 6.98 5.39 -24.94
N HIS A 108 6.28 4.38 -24.39
CA HIS A 108 5.18 4.54 -23.44
C HIS A 108 5.60 4.31 -21.99
N PHE A 109 4.77 4.81 -21.07
CA PHE A 109 4.88 4.50 -19.63
C PHE A 109 4.74 2.99 -19.40
N THR A 110 5.72 2.39 -18.74
CA THR A 110 5.73 0.96 -18.45
C THR A 110 5.69 0.69 -16.96
N VAL A 111 5.01 -0.38 -16.61
CA VAL A 111 4.75 -0.78 -15.22
C VAL A 111 5.12 -2.24 -15.04
N LEU A 112 5.82 -2.53 -13.95
CA LEU A 112 5.98 -3.87 -13.42
C LEU A 112 5.07 -4.01 -12.21
N SER A 113 4.24 -5.04 -12.20
CA SER A 113 3.38 -5.34 -11.07
C SER A 113 3.42 -6.82 -10.72
N GLU A 114 3.18 -7.11 -9.47
CA GLU A 114 3.05 -8.48 -8.96
C GLU A 114 1.63 -8.75 -8.48
N ARG A 115 1.29 -10.04 -8.36
CA ARG A 115 0.02 -10.47 -7.83
C ARG A 115 -0.06 -10.20 -6.34
N ASP A 116 -1.09 -9.49 -5.91
CA ASP A 116 -1.48 -9.28 -4.53
C ASP A 116 -2.84 -9.95 -4.26
N ARG A 117 -3.25 -10.02 -3.02
CA ARG A 117 -4.52 -10.64 -2.62
C ARG A 117 -5.74 -9.93 -3.23
N GLU A 118 -5.69 -8.62 -3.42
CA GLU A 118 -6.82 -7.78 -3.83
C GLU A 118 -6.66 -7.18 -5.24
N GLY A 119 -5.54 -7.45 -5.92
CA GLY A 119 -5.25 -6.86 -7.23
C GLY A 119 -3.81 -7.05 -7.66
N MET A 120 -3.37 -6.18 -8.56
CA MET A 120 -1.99 -6.12 -9.04
C MET A 120 -1.26 -4.96 -8.34
N ARG A 121 -0.24 -5.27 -7.55
CA ARG A 121 0.57 -4.25 -6.88
C ARG A 121 1.70 -3.78 -7.77
N VAL A 122 1.77 -2.47 -7.99
CA VAL A 122 2.83 -1.83 -8.78
C VAL A 122 4.15 -1.88 -8.01
N VAL A 123 5.14 -2.60 -8.53
CA VAL A 123 6.47 -2.76 -7.91
C VAL A 123 7.55 -1.88 -8.53
N ALA A 124 7.41 -1.54 -9.81
CA ALA A 124 8.30 -0.59 -10.46
C ALA A 124 7.60 0.10 -11.64
N THR A 125 8.07 1.31 -11.99
CA THR A 125 7.56 2.09 -13.11
C THR A 125 8.71 2.72 -13.88
N ARG A 126 8.48 2.99 -15.18
CA ARG A 126 9.36 3.81 -16.00
C ARG A 126 8.53 4.80 -16.81
N ALA A 127 8.88 6.08 -16.70
CA ALA A 127 8.23 7.13 -17.49
C ALA A 127 8.47 6.91 -18.98
N GLY A 128 7.46 7.14 -19.80
CA GLY A 128 7.56 7.12 -21.23
C GLY A 128 8.22 8.37 -21.80
N LYS A 129 8.07 8.55 -23.11
CA LYS A 129 8.65 9.70 -23.85
C LYS A 129 7.57 10.69 -24.31
N SER A 130 6.29 10.41 -24.02
CA SER A 130 5.17 11.27 -24.41
C SER A 130 5.03 12.49 -23.49
N MET A 131 4.62 13.63 -24.04
CA MET A 131 4.35 14.85 -23.26
C MET A 131 3.14 14.70 -22.31
N LEU A 132 2.21 13.82 -22.63
CA LEU A 132 1.03 13.50 -21.82
C LEU A 132 0.99 12.00 -21.54
N GLU A 133 1.03 11.62 -20.27
CA GLU A 133 0.97 10.23 -19.85
C GLU A 133 0.12 10.06 -18.60
N VAL A 134 -0.66 8.99 -18.57
CA VAL A 134 -1.30 8.53 -17.34
C VAL A 134 -0.29 7.68 -16.56
N GLN A 135 0.07 8.12 -15.38
CA GLN A 135 1.03 7.44 -14.53
C GLN A 135 0.36 6.83 -13.30
N VAL A 136 0.82 5.67 -12.87
CA VAL A 136 0.49 5.06 -11.59
C VAL A 136 1.72 5.07 -10.70
N LYS A 137 1.51 5.30 -9.40
CA LYS A 137 2.60 5.35 -8.44
C LYS A 137 3.02 3.93 -8.04
N GLN A 138 4.30 3.74 -7.76
CA GLN A 138 4.81 2.52 -7.12
C GLN A 138 4.08 2.30 -5.79
N GLY A 139 3.75 1.05 -5.47
CA GLY A 139 2.93 0.68 -4.32
C GLY A 139 1.42 0.74 -4.55
N SER A 140 0.94 1.34 -5.66
CA SER A 140 -0.49 1.34 -5.99
C SER A 140 -1.02 -0.07 -6.18
N LEU A 141 -2.25 -0.30 -5.72
CA LEU A 141 -2.99 -1.53 -5.96
C LEU A 141 -3.98 -1.30 -7.10
N LEU A 142 -3.83 -2.04 -8.18
CA LEU A 142 -4.67 -1.97 -9.36
C LEU A 142 -5.69 -3.11 -9.33
N PRO A 143 -7.00 -2.82 -9.35
CA PRO A 143 -8.02 -3.86 -9.28
C PRO A 143 -7.90 -4.87 -10.43
N TYR A 144 -8.16 -6.15 -10.16
CA TYR A 144 -8.12 -7.21 -11.16
C TYR A 144 -9.06 -6.95 -12.34
N HIS A 145 -10.28 -6.54 -12.07
CA HIS A 145 -11.32 -6.33 -13.08
C HIS A 145 -11.15 -5.04 -13.90
N ALA A 146 -10.52 -4.01 -13.34
CA ALA A 146 -10.47 -2.67 -13.93
C ALA A 146 -9.11 -2.33 -14.58
N SER A 147 -8.04 -3.08 -14.30
CA SER A 147 -6.72 -2.82 -14.86
C SER A 147 -6.33 -3.80 -15.98
N ALA A 148 -5.48 -3.34 -16.90
CA ALA A 148 -4.96 -4.21 -17.98
C ALA A 148 -4.13 -5.37 -17.40
N GLN A 149 -3.25 -5.09 -16.43
CA GLN A 149 -2.46 -6.12 -15.74
C GLN A 149 -3.35 -7.11 -14.99
N GLY A 150 -4.41 -6.62 -14.34
CA GLY A 150 -5.37 -7.47 -13.66
C GLY A 150 -6.07 -8.42 -14.62
N LYS A 151 -6.56 -7.92 -15.74
CA LYS A 151 -7.19 -8.74 -16.79
C LYS A 151 -6.25 -9.77 -17.38
N LEU A 152 -4.99 -9.41 -17.64
CA LEU A 152 -3.96 -10.36 -18.09
C LEU A 152 -3.68 -11.43 -17.01
N CYS A 153 -3.56 -11.03 -15.75
CA CYS A 153 -3.37 -11.97 -14.65
C CYS A 153 -4.52 -12.97 -14.52
N LEU A 154 -5.77 -12.52 -14.71
CA LEU A 154 -6.94 -13.40 -14.69
C LEU A 154 -7.01 -14.32 -15.92
N ALA A 155 -6.60 -13.82 -17.10
CA ALA A 155 -6.67 -14.59 -18.34
C ALA A 155 -5.60 -15.68 -18.43
N PHE A 156 -4.40 -15.44 -17.92
CA PHE A 156 -3.24 -16.33 -18.03
C PHE A 156 -2.82 -16.95 -16.68
N GLY A 157 -3.49 -16.57 -15.60
CA GLY A 157 -3.23 -17.11 -14.26
C GLY A 157 -4.01 -18.37 -13.93
N GLU A 158 -4.01 -18.75 -12.67
CA GLU A 158 -4.74 -19.91 -12.17
C GLU A 158 -6.27 -19.70 -12.22
N ALA A 159 -7.02 -20.67 -12.67
CA ALA A 159 -8.50 -20.61 -12.73
C ALA A 159 -9.16 -20.28 -11.38
N ALA A 160 -8.55 -20.74 -10.27
CA ALA A 160 -9.01 -20.45 -8.92
C ALA A 160 -9.02 -18.94 -8.60
N LEU A 161 -8.09 -18.16 -9.15
CA LEU A 161 -8.05 -16.70 -8.98
C LEU A 161 -9.23 -16.03 -9.69
N LEU A 162 -9.53 -16.47 -10.90
CA LEU A 162 -10.68 -15.97 -11.66
C LEU A 162 -11.98 -16.21 -10.90
N ASP A 163 -12.19 -17.44 -10.40
CA ASP A 163 -13.36 -17.79 -9.59
C ASP A 163 -13.48 -16.94 -8.32
N GLN A 164 -12.35 -16.71 -7.64
CA GLN A 164 -12.31 -15.84 -6.46
C GLN A 164 -12.74 -14.41 -6.78
N VAL A 165 -12.21 -13.82 -7.86
CA VAL A 165 -12.51 -12.44 -8.26
C VAL A 165 -13.96 -12.31 -8.73
N CYS A 166 -14.49 -13.29 -9.46
CA CYS A 166 -15.90 -13.31 -9.89
C CYS A 166 -16.91 -13.43 -8.73
N ARG A 167 -16.52 -14.05 -7.61
CA ARG A 167 -17.37 -14.13 -6.40
C ARG A 167 -17.35 -12.87 -5.55
N CYS A 168 -16.32 -12.06 -5.66
CA CYS A 168 -16.29 -10.74 -5.02
C CYS A 168 -17.26 -9.83 -5.76
N LYS A 169 -18.31 -9.35 -5.08
CA LYS A 169 -19.20 -8.33 -5.66
C LYS A 169 -18.35 -7.13 -6.07
N LEU A 170 -18.34 -6.84 -7.34
CA LEU A 170 -17.73 -5.67 -7.96
C LEU A 170 -18.44 -4.39 -7.50
#